data_bbf2c782fb955048f06208a323b5f8f0
#
_entry.id   bbf2c782fb955048f06208a323b5f8f0
#
_cell.length_a   1.000
_cell.length_b   1.000
_cell.length_c   1.000
_cell.angle_alpha   90.00
_cell.angle_beta   90.00
_cell.angle_gamma   90.00
#
_symmetry.space_group_name_H-M   'P 1'
#
loop_
_entity.id
_entity.type
_entity.pdbx_description
1 polymer ?
#
loop_
_entity_poly.entity_id
_entity_poly.type
_entity_poly.pdbx_seq_one_letter_code
_entity_poly.pdbx_strand_id
1 'polypeptide(L)'
;MAETGVLQNKCALITGSTQGLGLAAAKRFAADGCNVVLNGFGDAREIALQREQIERDHAVRTLYCSADLSDPGEIAHMLAASFDAFGTVDILVNNAVVRHTAPVEDFPPEAWDRGVAVNLSAAFHTIRLALPGMRKNGWGRIVNVSSIYGLIGTTNRINYVTTKTALIGMTRAVALETRGQDITCNAVCPGTVETPVHGQRIQEMMATQGLSQAEAQSQFLANKQPGGRFITVEDVAALILFLCGPESRDITGAALPIDGGWSIH
;
A
#
# COMPACT_ATOMS: atom_id res chain seq x y z
N MET A 1 32.50 0.05 -4.41
CA MET A 1 31.56 1.13 -4.75
C MET A 1 30.20 0.60 -4.40
N ALA A 2 29.43 1.25 -3.51
CA ALA A 2 28.05 0.85 -3.28
C ALA A 2 27.32 0.96 -4.63
N GLU A 3 26.63 -0.09 -5.04
CA GLU A 3 25.74 -0.01 -6.21
C GLU A 3 24.76 1.12 -5.94
N THR A 4 24.74 2.12 -6.80
CA THR A 4 23.77 3.21 -6.70
C THR A 4 22.40 2.62 -6.94
N GLY A 5 21.47 2.82 -5.99
CA GLY A 5 20.11 2.30 -6.10
C GLY A 5 19.46 2.69 -7.42
N VAL A 6 18.72 1.78 -8.01
CA VAL A 6 18.11 1.94 -9.36
C VAL A 6 17.12 3.11 -9.40
N LEU A 7 16.53 3.47 -8.24
CA LEU A 7 15.56 4.54 -8.09
C LEU A 7 16.14 5.81 -7.44
N GLN A 8 17.46 5.98 -7.49
CA GLN A 8 18.14 7.10 -6.85
C GLN A 8 17.58 8.45 -7.32
N ASN A 9 17.38 9.35 -6.36
CA ASN A 9 16.81 10.69 -6.54
C ASN A 9 15.33 10.74 -6.99
N LYS A 10 14.64 9.61 -7.15
CA LYS A 10 13.20 9.58 -7.36
C LYS A 10 12.47 9.99 -6.08
N CYS A 11 11.24 10.48 -6.23
CA CYS A 11 10.35 10.75 -5.09
C CYS A 11 9.22 9.72 -5.03
N ALA A 12 9.14 8.99 -3.91
CA ALA A 12 8.09 8.03 -3.63
C ALA A 12 7.11 8.59 -2.59
N LEU A 13 5.83 8.75 -2.96
CA LEU A 13 4.74 9.07 -2.03
C LEU A 13 4.00 7.79 -1.69
N ILE A 14 3.93 7.47 -0.40
CA ILE A 14 3.26 6.28 0.11
C ILE A 14 2.16 6.69 1.08
N THR A 15 0.91 6.43 0.76
CA THR A 15 -0.21 6.71 1.66
C THR A 15 -0.31 5.67 2.78
N GLY A 16 -0.66 6.09 4.00
CA GLY A 16 -0.75 5.20 5.16
C GLY A 16 0.60 4.57 5.53
N SER A 17 1.67 5.37 5.56
CA SER A 17 3.05 4.91 5.70
C SER A 17 3.71 5.22 7.04
N THR A 18 2.94 5.60 8.07
CA THR A 18 3.45 5.78 9.44
C THR A 18 3.64 4.47 10.19
N GLN A 19 3.15 3.34 9.64
CA GLN A 19 3.28 2.00 10.24
C GLN A 19 3.07 0.88 9.22
N GLY A 20 3.33 -0.36 9.63
CA GLY A 20 3.00 -1.58 8.89
C GLY A 20 3.58 -1.61 7.48
N LEU A 21 2.78 -2.08 6.51
CA LEU A 21 3.21 -2.24 5.12
C LEU A 21 3.67 -0.93 4.48
N GLY A 22 2.95 0.18 4.74
CA GLY A 22 3.34 1.47 4.18
C GLY A 22 4.70 1.92 4.66
N LEU A 23 5.02 1.74 5.95
CA LEU A 23 6.34 2.07 6.50
C LEU A 23 7.43 1.14 5.97
N ALA A 24 7.14 -0.16 5.84
CA ALA A 24 8.08 -1.12 5.24
C ALA A 24 8.41 -0.74 3.79
N ALA A 25 7.41 -0.37 2.99
CA ALA A 25 7.61 0.13 1.63
C ALA A 25 8.43 1.42 1.61
N ALA A 26 8.13 2.38 2.50
CA ALA A 26 8.87 3.63 2.61
C ALA A 26 10.35 3.40 2.90
N LYS A 27 10.67 2.55 3.87
CA LYS A 27 12.05 2.16 4.20
C LYS A 27 12.75 1.47 3.02
N ARG A 28 12.02 0.62 2.29
CA ARG A 28 12.57 -0.09 1.14
C ARG A 28 12.90 0.85 -0.01
N PHE A 29 12.03 1.84 -0.30
CA PHE A 29 12.32 2.89 -1.29
C PHE A 29 13.49 3.77 -0.88
N ALA A 30 13.57 4.14 0.40
CA ALA A 30 14.69 4.92 0.93
C ALA A 30 16.01 4.16 0.77
N ALA A 31 16.05 2.86 1.08
CA ALA A 31 17.22 2.01 0.88
C ALA A 31 17.68 1.92 -0.58
N ASP A 32 16.75 2.11 -1.53
CA ASP A 32 17.05 2.17 -2.96
C ASP A 32 17.35 3.61 -3.47
N GLY A 33 17.50 4.58 -2.56
CA GLY A 33 17.91 5.96 -2.85
C GLY A 33 16.76 6.92 -3.16
N CYS A 34 15.49 6.54 -2.97
CA CYS A 34 14.37 7.44 -3.15
C CYS A 34 14.23 8.43 -1.99
N ASN A 35 13.89 9.67 -2.30
CA ASN A 35 13.25 10.57 -1.35
C ASN A 35 11.82 10.07 -1.06
N VAL A 36 11.35 10.23 0.18
CA VAL A 36 10.10 9.60 0.61
C VAL A 36 9.14 10.61 1.21
N VAL A 37 7.89 10.58 0.73
CA VAL A 37 6.78 11.29 1.37
C VAL A 37 5.96 10.29 2.18
N LEU A 38 5.94 10.48 3.49
CA LEU A 38 5.14 9.72 4.44
C LEU A 38 3.79 10.39 4.66
N ASN A 39 2.73 9.60 4.67
CA ASN A 39 1.39 10.05 5.02
C ASN A 39 0.74 9.09 6.01
N GLY A 40 -0.05 9.62 6.90
CA GLY A 40 -0.85 8.86 7.87
C GLY A 40 -0.93 9.58 9.21
N PHE A 41 -1.52 8.91 10.19
CA PHE A 41 -1.68 9.41 11.54
C PHE A 41 -0.81 8.60 12.52
N GLY A 42 -0.55 9.16 13.70
CA GLY A 42 0.21 8.51 14.76
C GLY A 42 0.79 9.51 15.74
N ASP A 43 1.59 9.03 16.66
CA ASP A 43 2.34 9.89 17.58
C ASP A 43 3.40 10.71 16.82
N ALA A 44 3.34 12.03 16.98
CA ALA A 44 4.20 12.96 16.26
C ALA A 44 5.70 12.73 16.51
N ARG A 45 6.05 12.34 17.75
CA ARG A 45 7.44 12.06 18.14
C ARG A 45 7.94 10.77 17.49
N GLU A 46 7.11 9.73 17.51
CA GLU A 46 7.46 8.46 16.86
C GLU A 46 7.64 8.64 15.35
N ILE A 47 6.75 9.38 14.70
CA ILE A 47 6.86 9.68 13.26
C ILE A 47 8.13 10.48 12.96
N ALA A 48 8.46 11.48 13.79
CA ALA A 48 9.70 12.25 13.64
C ALA A 48 10.95 11.36 13.76
N LEU A 49 10.99 10.49 14.77
CA LEU A 49 12.09 9.53 14.96
C LEU A 49 12.24 8.56 13.78
N GLN A 50 11.12 8.07 13.25
CA GLN A 50 11.14 7.20 12.07
C GLN A 50 11.70 7.91 10.83
N ARG A 51 11.33 9.17 10.62
CA ARG A 51 11.87 9.99 9.52
C ARG A 51 13.38 10.21 9.67
N GLU A 52 13.81 10.67 10.84
CA GLU A 52 15.23 10.87 11.13
C GLU A 52 16.05 9.59 10.95
N GLN A 53 15.48 8.44 11.33
CA GLN A 53 16.12 7.14 11.12
C GLN A 53 16.26 6.82 9.62
N ILE A 54 15.21 7.02 8.83
CA ILE A 54 15.24 6.80 7.37
C ILE A 54 16.28 7.71 6.71
N GLU A 55 16.30 9.00 7.05
CA GLU A 55 17.24 9.96 6.48
C GLU A 55 18.70 9.64 6.84
N ARG A 56 18.94 9.24 8.08
CA ARG A 56 20.28 8.88 8.58
C ARG A 56 20.80 7.59 7.96
N ASP A 57 19.93 6.55 7.84
CA ASP A 57 20.37 5.23 7.38
C ASP A 57 20.61 5.19 5.87
N HIS A 58 19.90 6.04 5.08
CA HIS A 58 19.86 5.94 3.63
C HIS A 58 20.34 7.21 2.89
N ALA A 59 20.68 8.29 3.62
CA ALA A 59 21.11 9.57 3.05
C ALA A 59 20.11 10.17 2.04
N VAL A 60 18.81 9.97 2.29
CA VAL A 60 17.70 10.52 1.50
C VAL A 60 16.95 11.59 2.29
N ARG A 61 16.08 12.34 1.62
CA ARG A 61 15.20 13.33 2.26
C ARG A 61 13.82 12.73 2.49
N THR A 62 13.17 13.09 3.60
CA THR A 62 11.79 12.70 3.87
C THR A 62 10.90 13.92 4.07
N LEU A 63 9.62 13.78 3.70
CA LEU A 63 8.53 14.70 4.05
C LEU A 63 7.44 13.91 4.77
N TYR A 64 6.81 14.51 5.77
CA TYR A 64 5.62 13.94 6.40
C TYR A 64 4.42 14.87 6.21
N CYS A 65 3.29 14.29 5.83
CA CYS A 65 2.02 14.97 5.68
C CYS A 65 0.90 14.18 6.40
N SER A 66 0.24 14.82 7.35
CA SER A 66 -0.86 14.21 8.14
C SER A 66 -2.22 14.28 7.43
N ALA A 67 -2.25 14.43 6.10
CA ALA A 67 -3.48 14.61 5.33
C ALA A 67 -4.50 13.49 5.60
N ASP A 68 -5.74 13.86 5.92
CA ASP A 68 -6.89 12.94 5.92
C ASP A 68 -7.29 12.64 4.47
N LEU A 69 -7.11 11.39 4.09
CA LEU A 69 -7.39 10.95 2.73
C LEU A 69 -8.89 10.87 2.39
N SER A 70 -9.77 11.14 3.34
CA SER A 70 -11.18 11.35 3.06
C SER A 70 -11.50 12.79 2.56
N ASP A 71 -10.53 13.71 2.67
CA ASP A 71 -10.65 15.08 2.20
C ASP A 71 -9.80 15.32 0.92
N PRO A 72 -10.43 15.54 -0.24
CA PRO A 72 -9.71 15.82 -1.48
C PRO A 72 -8.84 17.11 -1.43
N GLY A 73 -9.18 18.07 -0.58
CA GLY A 73 -8.40 19.30 -0.38
C GLY A 73 -7.09 19.00 0.35
N GLU A 74 -7.14 18.19 1.41
CA GLU A 74 -5.93 17.76 2.12
C GLU A 74 -5.03 16.89 1.24
N ILE A 75 -5.59 16.02 0.41
CA ILE A 75 -4.83 15.29 -0.60
C ILE A 75 -4.13 16.25 -1.57
N ALA A 76 -4.82 17.30 -2.05
CA ALA A 76 -4.21 18.27 -2.94
C ALA A 76 -3.07 19.04 -2.27
N HIS A 77 -3.21 19.45 -1.01
CA HIS A 77 -2.16 20.08 -0.23
C HIS A 77 -0.95 19.15 -0.03
N MET A 78 -1.17 17.85 0.25
CA MET A 78 -0.09 16.87 0.36
C MET A 78 0.70 16.74 -0.94
N LEU A 79 0.04 16.66 -2.08
CA LEU A 79 0.71 16.59 -3.38
C LEU A 79 1.47 17.90 -3.70
N ALA A 80 0.89 19.06 -3.41
CA ALA A 80 1.55 20.35 -3.59
C ALA A 80 2.82 20.46 -2.74
N ALA A 81 2.75 20.12 -1.45
CA ALA A 81 3.92 20.09 -0.57
C ALA A 81 4.99 19.11 -1.05
N SER A 82 4.59 17.98 -1.63
CA SER A 82 5.51 17.00 -2.22
C SER A 82 6.23 17.58 -3.46
N PHE A 83 5.50 18.31 -4.32
CA PHE A 83 6.09 18.98 -5.48
C PHE A 83 7.03 20.12 -5.06
N ASP A 84 6.68 20.90 -4.05
CA ASP A 84 7.53 21.97 -3.52
C ASP A 84 8.85 21.41 -2.93
N ALA A 85 8.75 20.27 -2.24
CA ALA A 85 9.93 19.65 -1.61
C ALA A 85 10.84 18.92 -2.59
N PHE A 86 10.28 18.23 -3.59
CA PHE A 86 11.00 17.28 -4.46
C PHE A 86 10.84 17.53 -5.96
N GLY A 87 10.03 18.51 -6.36
CA GLY A 87 9.77 18.86 -7.75
C GLY A 87 8.77 17.94 -8.45
N THR A 88 8.65 16.68 -7.99
CA THR A 88 7.78 15.66 -8.60
C THR A 88 7.38 14.60 -7.58
N VAL A 89 6.37 13.80 -7.93
CA VAL A 89 6.11 12.47 -7.35
C VAL A 89 6.28 11.47 -8.49
N ASP A 90 7.38 10.75 -8.49
CA ASP A 90 7.73 9.76 -9.52
C ASP A 90 7.07 8.40 -9.26
N ILE A 91 6.96 8.05 -7.99
CA ILE A 91 6.38 6.78 -7.53
C ILE A 91 5.22 7.10 -6.59
N LEU A 92 4.06 6.51 -6.86
CA LEU A 92 2.86 6.64 -6.03
C LEU A 92 2.40 5.28 -5.54
N VAL A 93 2.39 5.08 -4.22
CA VAL A 93 1.85 3.86 -3.59
C VAL A 93 0.59 4.19 -2.81
N ASN A 94 -0.56 3.83 -3.35
CA ASN A 94 -1.86 3.95 -2.69
C ASN A 94 -2.06 2.75 -1.76
N ASN A 95 -1.64 2.89 -0.49
CA ASN A 95 -1.66 1.83 0.51
C ASN A 95 -2.65 2.08 1.64
N ALA A 96 -3.00 3.33 1.95
CA ALA A 96 -3.90 3.67 3.05
C ALA A 96 -5.22 2.91 2.99
N VAL A 97 -5.73 2.52 4.15
CA VAL A 97 -6.97 1.74 4.25
C VAL A 97 -7.68 1.96 5.58
N VAL A 98 -9.00 2.05 5.51
CA VAL A 98 -9.89 1.90 6.67
C VAL A 98 -10.71 0.62 6.50
N ARG A 99 -11.07 0.00 7.62
CA ARG A 99 -11.82 -1.27 7.64
C ARG A 99 -12.97 -1.16 8.61
N HIS A 100 -14.10 -1.72 8.19
CA HIS A 100 -15.25 -2.01 9.06
C HIS A 100 -15.74 -3.42 8.76
N THR A 101 -16.31 -4.08 9.76
CA THR A 101 -16.81 -5.46 9.63
C THR A 101 -18.20 -5.53 10.22
N ALA A 102 -19.19 -5.77 9.37
CA ALA A 102 -20.58 -5.97 9.74
C ALA A 102 -21.32 -6.74 8.62
N PRO A 103 -22.44 -7.43 8.91
CA PRO A 103 -23.39 -7.88 7.87
C PRO A 103 -23.83 -6.72 7.01
N VAL A 104 -24.30 -6.99 5.78
CA VAL A 104 -24.68 -5.94 4.82
C VAL A 104 -25.78 -5.05 5.36
N GLU A 105 -26.81 -5.66 5.97
CA GLU A 105 -27.98 -4.98 6.56
C GLU A 105 -27.64 -4.10 7.77
N ASP A 106 -26.56 -4.43 8.49
CA ASP A 106 -26.11 -3.70 9.68
C ASP A 106 -24.90 -2.80 9.38
N PHE A 107 -24.46 -2.70 8.12
CA PHE A 107 -23.27 -1.94 7.77
C PHE A 107 -23.56 -0.44 7.85
N PRO A 108 -22.88 0.35 8.73
CA PRO A 108 -23.16 1.76 8.90
C PRO A 108 -22.89 2.56 7.62
N PRO A 109 -23.83 3.40 7.14
CA PRO A 109 -23.64 4.24 5.94
C PRO A 109 -22.39 5.12 6.02
N GLU A 110 -22.11 5.70 7.19
CA GLU A 110 -20.92 6.55 7.40
C GLU A 110 -19.60 5.77 7.29
N ALA A 111 -19.61 4.49 7.71
CA ALA A 111 -18.44 3.61 7.53
C ALA A 111 -18.28 3.21 6.06
N TRP A 112 -19.38 3.07 5.33
CA TRP A 112 -19.36 2.86 3.88
C TRP A 112 -18.75 4.07 3.17
N ASP A 113 -19.27 5.28 3.42
CA ASP A 113 -18.82 6.51 2.77
C ASP A 113 -17.34 6.79 3.07
N ARG A 114 -16.91 6.65 4.33
CA ARG A 114 -15.51 6.79 4.71
C ARG A 114 -14.62 5.76 4.02
N GLY A 115 -15.09 4.52 3.92
CA GLY A 115 -14.34 3.48 3.23
C GLY A 115 -14.20 3.75 1.73
N VAL A 116 -15.25 4.22 1.07
CA VAL A 116 -15.16 4.63 -0.34
C VAL A 116 -14.22 5.82 -0.50
N ALA A 117 -14.31 6.82 0.37
CA ALA A 117 -13.45 8.00 0.33
C ALA A 117 -11.97 7.62 0.48
N VAL A 118 -11.59 6.87 1.53
CA VAL A 118 -10.18 6.55 1.83
C VAL A 118 -9.63 5.43 0.96
N ASN A 119 -10.39 4.32 0.79
CA ASN A 119 -9.85 3.13 0.11
C ASN A 119 -9.89 3.23 -1.42
N LEU A 120 -10.71 4.12 -1.99
CA LEU A 120 -10.90 4.20 -3.44
C LEU A 120 -10.72 5.62 -3.96
N SER A 121 -11.53 6.61 -3.49
CA SER A 121 -11.50 7.96 -4.04
C SER A 121 -10.16 8.66 -3.81
N ALA A 122 -9.49 8.40 -2.68
CA ALA A 122 -8.15 8.92 -2.40
C ALA A 122 -7.14 8.47 -3.47
N ALA A 123 -7.18 7.20 -3.89
CA ALA A 123 -6.31 6.69 -4.96
C ALA A 123 -6.57 7.42 -6.30
N PHE A 124 -7.83 7.68 -6.64
CA PHE A 124 -8.17 8.49 -7.80
C PHE A 124 -7.58 9.90 -7.69
N HIS A 125 -7.75 10.58 -6.55
CA HIS A 125 -7.26 11.94 -6.37
C HIS A 125 -5.73 12.02 -6.41
N THR A 126 -5.02 11.12 -5.75
CA THR A 126 -3.56 11.08 -5.78
C THR A 126 -3.02 10.80 -7.19
N ILE A 127 -3.61 9.85 -7.92
CA ILE A 127 -3.25 9.53 -9.31
C ILE A 127 -3.49 10.75 -10.21
N ARG A 128 -4.68 11.35 -10.14
CA ARG A 128 -5.07 12.53 -10.94
C ARG A 128 -4.09 13.68 -10.76
N LEU A 129 -3.58 13.89 -9.56
CA LEU A 129 -2.67 14.99 -9.24
C LEU A 129 -1.21 14.67 -9.56
N ALA A 130 -0.76 13.43 -9.41
CA ALA A 130 0.62 13.03 -9.68
C ALA A 130 0.89 12.80 -11.19
N LEU A 131 -0.08 12.25 -11.90
CA LEU A 131 0.08 11.81 -13.30
C LEU A 131 0.57 12.90 -14.27
N PRO A 132 0.12 14.17 -14.20
CA PRO A 132 0.66 15.21 -15.07
C PRO A 132 2.15 15.43 -14.92
N GLY A 133 2.69 15.34 -13.69
CA GLY A 133 4.13 15.43 -13.41
C GLY A 133 4.89 14.24 -13.99
N MET A 134 4.37 13.01 -13.80
CA MET A 134 4.94 11.79 -14.39
C MET A 134 5.00 11.89 -15.92
N ARG A 135 3.92 12.36 -16.56
CA ARG A 135 3.88 12.57 -18.02
C ARG A 135 4.91 13.58 -18.50
N LYS A 136 5.04 14.71 -17.78
CA LYS A 136 6.02 15.75 -18.10
C LYS A 136 7.47 15.22 -18.02
N ASN A 137 7.74 14.36 -17.04
CA ASN A 137 9.06 13.76 -16.82
C ASN A 137 9.31 12.51 -17.68
N GLY A 138 8.28 12.01 -18.39
CA GLY A 138 8.35 10.82 -19.22
C GLY A 138 8.52 9.50 -18.46
N TRP A 139 8.30 9.50 -17.12
CA TRP A 139 8.47 8.33 -16.26
C TRP A 139 7.53 8.37 -15.03
N GLY A 140 6.99 7.22 -14.66
CA GLY A 140 6.17 7.11 -13.46
C GLY A 140 5.83 5.67 -13.08
N ARG A 141 5.64 5.42 -11.78
CA ARG A 141 5.23 4.12 -11.26
C ARG A 141 4.09 4.30 -10.27
N ILE A 142 2.97 3.64 -10.53
CA ILE A 142 1.78 3.70 -9.67
C ILE A 142 1.47 2.29 -9.19
N VAL A 143 1.43 2.11 -7.87
CA VAL A 143 1.07 0.84 -7.25
C VAL A 143 -0.13 1.05 -6.33
N ASN A 144 -1.23 0.38 -6.64
CA ASN A 144 -2.43 0.34 -5.82
C ASN A 144 -2.40 -0.90 -4.94
N VAL A 145 -2.34 -0.74 -3.63
CA VAL A 145 -2.42 -1.87 -2.69
C VAL A 145 -3.88 -2.29 -2.56
N SER A 146 -4.26 -3.30 -3.35
CA SER A 146 -5.56 -3.95 -3.27
C SER A 146 -5.56 -5.01 -2.14
N SER A 147 -6.06 -6.18 -2.38
CA SER A 147 -6.13 -7.32 -1.45
C SER A 147 -6.47 -8.57 -2.24
N ILE A 148 -6.25 -9.76 -1.64
CA ILE A 148 -6.91 -10.99 -2.07
C ILE A 148 -8.43 -10.79 -2.20
N TYR A 149 -9.04 -10.01 -1.32
CA TYR A 149 -10.47 -9.68 -1.37
C TYR A 149 -10.84 -8.68 -2.49
N GLY A 150 -9.92 -8.23 -3.28
CA GLY A 150 -10.17 -7.60 -4.57
C GLY A 150 -10.33 -8.62 -5.71
N LEU A 151 -9.92 -9.87 -5.49
CA LEU A 151 -9.99 -10.99 -6.44
C LEU A 151 -11.10 -11.99 -6.08
N ILE A 152 -11.33 -12.21 -4.79
CA ILE A 152 -12.37 -13.11 -4.25
C ILE A 152 -13.26 -12.38 -3.25
N GLY A 153 -14.46 -12.93 -3.00
CA GLY A 153 -15.38 -12.39 -2.01
C GLY A 153 -15.11 -12.90 -0.59
N THR A 154 -15.72 -12.23 0.39
CA THR A 154 -15.83 -12.69 1.78
C THR A 154 -17.05 -12.07 2.44
N THR A 155 -17.53 -12.67 3.54
CA THR A 155 -18.67 -12.17 4.31
C THR A 155 -18.27 -10.97 5.19
N ASN A 156 -19.27 -10.14 5.55
CA ASN A 156 -19.16 -9.05 6.53
C ASN A 156 -18.13 -7.94 6.18
N ARG A 157 -17.72 -7.83 4.93
CA ARG A 157 -16.71 -6.86 4.47
C ARG A 157 -17.10 -6.18 3.15
N ILE A 158 -18.38 -5.88 2.98
CA ILE A 158 -18.90 -5.36 1.71
C ILE A 158 -18.12 -4.16 1.20
N ASN A 159 -17.84 -3.17 2.04
CA ASN A 159 -17.07 -1.99 1.67
C ASN A 159 -15.65 -2.34 1.21
N TYR A 160 -14.96 -3.19 1.99
CA TYR A 160 -13.58 -3.57 1.70
C TYR A 160 -13.45 -4.36 0.40
N VAL A 161 -14.32 -5.37 0.18
CA VAL A 161 -14.36 -6.14 -1.07
C VAL A 161 -14.63 -5.22 -2.26
N THR A 162 -15.67 -4.38 -2.15
CA THR A 162 -16.05 -3.46 -3.23
C THR A 162 -14.93 -2.50 -3.60
N THR A 163 -14.34 -1.81 -2.62
CA THR A 163 -13.29 -0.83 -2.88
C THR A 163 -11.99 -1.47 -3.39
N LYS A 164 -11.61 -2.65 -2.88
CA LYS A 164 -10.41 -3.36 -3.34
C LYS A 164 -10.58 -3.96 -4.74
N THR A 165 -11.78 -4.40 -5.11
CA THR A 165 -12.11 -4.79 -6.48
C THR A 165 -12.10 -3.58 -7.43
N ALA A 166 -12.68 -2.46 -7.01
CA ALA A 166 -12.71 -1.24 -7.82
C ALA A 166 -11.30 -0.69 -8.10
N LEU A 167 -10.35 -0.80 -7.15
CA LEU A 167 -8.95 -0.42 -7.36
C LEU A 167 -8.31 -1.21 -8.52
N ILE A 168 -8.68 -2.48 -8.73
CA ILE A 168 -8.17 -3.28 -9.85
C ILE A 168 -8.72 -2.72 -11.18
N GLY A 169 -9.99 -2.33 -11.21
CA GLY A 169 -10.59 -1.64 -12.36
C GLY A 169 -9.90 -0.33 -12.68
N MET A 170 -9.67 0.52 -11.66
CA MET A 170 -8.95 1.79 -11.78
C MET A 170 -7.52 1.57 -12.30
N THR A 171 -6.80 0.57 -11.78
CA THR A 171 -5.45 0.19 -12.23
C THR A 171 -5.40 -0.08 -13.72
N ARG A 172 -6.36 -0.85 -14.25
CA ARG A 172 -6.44 -1.17 -15.68
C ARG A 172 -6.73 0.06 -16.54
N ALA A 173 -7.64 0.93 -16.10
CA ALA A 173 -7.97 2.15 -16.81
C ALA A 173 -6.75 3.08 -16.93
N VAL A 174 -6.06 3.33 -15.80
CA VAL A 174 -4.86 4.19 -15.77
C VAL A 174 -3.73 3.59 -16.63
N ALA A 175 -3.51 2.27 -16.57
CA ALA A 175 -2.51 1.60 -17.40
C ALA A 175 -2.76 1.79 -18.91
N LEU A 176 -4.02 1.74 -19.33
CA LEU A 176 -4.39 1.98 -20.73
C LEU A 176 -4.23 3.46 -21.15
N GLU A 177 -4.53 4.38 -20.24
CA GLU A 177 -4.37 5.82 -20.50
C GLU A 177 -2.90 6.27 -20.55
N THR A 178 -1.99 5.48 -19.99
CA THR A 178 -0.53 5.75 -19.99
C THR A 178 0.26 4.91 -21.01
N ARG A 179 -0.44 4.13 -21.84
CA ARG A 179 0.22 3.31 -22.89
C ARG A 179 1.10 4.16 -23.79
N GLY A 180 2.23 3.59 -24.18
CA GLY A 180 3.23 4.29 -25.03
C GLY A 180 4.12 5.28 -24.25
N GLN A 181 3.95 5.36 -22.93
CA GLN A 181 4.80 6.13 -22.03
C GLN A 181 5.51 5.17 -21.06
N ASP A 182 6.65 5.58 -20.49
CA ASP A 182 7.29 4.78 -19.43
C ASP A 182 6.61 5.07 -18.07
N ILE A 183 5.28 4.87 -18.05
CA ILE A 183 4.43 5.01 -16.85
C ILE A 183 3.63 3.73 -16.69
N THR A 184 3.79 3.05 -15.56
CA THR A 184 3.04 1.82 -15.25
C THR A 184 2.08 2.03 -14.10
N CYS A 185 0.97 1.29 -14.11
CA CYS A 185 0.02 1.24 -13.01
C CYS A 185 -0.34 -0.22 -12.73
N ASN A 186 -0.04 -0.69 -11.51
CA ASN A 186 -0.29 -2.08 -11.12
C ASN A 186 -1.00 -2.16 -9.77
N ALA A 187 -1.72 -3.26 -9.53
CA ALA A 187 -2.31 -3.58 -8.24
C ALA A 187 -1.55 -4.75 -7.60
N VAL A 188 -1.17 -4.61 -6.33
CA VAL A 188 -0.69 -5.71 -5.50
C VAL A 188 -1.84 -6.21 -4.63
N CYS A 189 -2.04 -7.53 -4.58
CA CYS A 189 -3.16 -8.18 -3.91
C CYS A 189 -2.66 -9.11 -2.80
N PRO A 190 -2.30 -8.57 -1.61
CA PRO A 190 -1.81 -9.40 -0.52
C PRO A 190 -2.89 -10.30 0.07
N GLY A 191 -2.49 -11.50 0.50
CA GLY A 191 -3.25 -12.37 1.37
C GLY A 191 -3.21 -11.90 2.83
N THR A 192 -3.11 -12.84 3.78
CA THR A 192 -3.01 -12.51 5.21
C THR A 192 -1.59 -12.06 5.55
N VAL A 193 -1.41 -10.75 5.63
CA VAL A 193 -0.14 -10.14 6.04
C VAL A 193 0.00 -10.21 7.56
N GLU A 194 1.20 -10.52 8.06
CA GLU A 194 1.48 -10.47 9.48
C GLU A 194 1.29 -9.03 10.01
N THR A 195 0.47 -8.91 11.05
CA THR A 195 0.19 -7.63 11.71
C THR A 195 0.07 -7.84 13.21
N PRO A 196 0.26 -6.80 14.04
CA PRO A 196 0.08 -6.91 15.50
C PRO A 196 -1.29 -7.49 15.88
N VAL A 197 -2.35 -7.16 15.14
CA VAL A 197 -3.72 -7.69 15.38
C VAL A 197 -3.78 -9.20 15.15
N HIS A 198 -3.11 -9.71 14.12
CA HIS A 198 -3.04 -11.14 13.87
C HIS A 198 -2.20 -11.85 14.93
N GLY A 199 -1.10 -11.22 15.37
CA GLY A 199 -0.29 -11.73 16.49
C GLY A 199 -1.10 -11.87 17.78
N GLN A 200 -1.88 -10.86 18.15
CA GLN A 200 -2.80 -10.93 19.30
C GLN A 200 -3.82 -12.06 19.16
N ARG A 201 -4.39 -12.22 17.97
CA ARG A 201 -5.36 -13.32 17.72
C ARG A 201 -4.72 -14.70 17.88
N ILE A 202 -3.49 -14.88 17.41
CA ILE A 202 -2.75 -16.14 17.63
C ILE A 202 -2.51 -16.37 19.12
N GLN A 203 -2.09 -15.35 19.88
CA GLN A 203 -1.91 -15.46 21.34
C GLN A 203 -3.21 -15.83 22.06
N GLU A 204 -4.35 -15.23 21.68
CA GLU A 204 -5.67 -15.60 22.23
C GLU A 204 -5.99 -17.08 21.96
N MET A 205 -5.75 -17.57 20.75
CA MET A 205 -5.96 -18.98 20.40
C MET A 205 -5.06 -19.91 21.23
N MET A 206 -3.79 -19.57 21.41
CA MET A 206 -2.87 -20.30 22.28
C MET A 206 -3.40 -20.36 23.72
N ALA A 207 -3.84 -19.23 24.26
CA ALA A 207 -4.32 -19.15 25.64
C ALA A 207 -5.64 -19.89 25.87
N THR A 208 -6.59 -19.81 24.91
CA THR A 208 -7.94 -20.37 25.07
C THR A 208 -8.06 -21.85 24.67
N GLN A 209 -7.19 -22.32 23.76
CA GLN A 209 -7.25 -23.68 23.20
C GLN A 209 -6.08 -24.54 23.58
N GLY A 210 -5.10 -24.01 24.30
CA GLY A 210 -3.89 -24.75 24.74
C GLY A 210 -2.95 -25.13 23.58
N LEU A 211 -3.03 -24.38 22.46
CA LEU A 211 -2.23 -24.67 21.27
C LEU A 211 -0.83 -24.07 21.38
N SER A 212 0.14 -24.72 20.74
CA SER A 212 1.42 -24.08 20.43
C SER A 212 1.23 -22.94 19.42
N GLN A 213 2.20 -22.06 19.33
CA GLN A 213 2.16 -20.96 18.34
C GLN A 213 2.02 -21.49 16.89
N ALA A 214 2.74 -22.57 16.55
CA ALA A 214 2.68 -23.17 15.23
C ALA A 214 1.28 -23.76 14.91
N GLU A 215 0.66 -24.43 15.88
CA GLU A 215 -0.70 -24.99 15.74
C GLU A 215 -1.73 -23.88 15.59
N ALA A 216 -1.69 -22.84 16.45
CA ALA A 216 -2.59 -21.71 16.39
C ALA A 216 -2.46 -20.95 15.04
N GLN A 217 -1.24 -20.73 14.57
CA GLN A 217 -1.00 -20.12 13.27
C GLN A 217 -1.52 -21.00 12.12
N SER A 218 -1.23 -22.29 12.13
CA SER A 218 -1.71 -23.25 11.13
C SER A 218 -3.23 -23.27 11.07
N GLN A 219 -3.88 -23.34 12.22
CA GLN A 219 -5.36 -23.31 12.31
C GLN A 219 -5.95 -21.98 11.83
N PHE A 220 -5.33 -20.85 12.16
CA PHE A 220 -5.78 -19.53 11.72
C PHE A 220 -5.69 -19.36 10.19
N LEU A 221 -4.68 -19.95 9.56
CA LEU A 221 -4.41 -19.85 8.13
C LEU A 221 -5.01 -20.98 7.29
N ALA A 222 -5.49 -22.07 7.91
CA ALA A 222 -5.90 -23.32 7.25
C ALA A 222 -6.83 -23.13 6.03
N ASN A 223 -7.79 -22.19 6.12
CA ASN A 223 -8.74 -21.90 5.04
C ASN A 223 -8.43 -20.60 4.28
N LYS A 224 -7.21 -20.07 4.43
CA LYS A 224 -6.82 -18.77 3.86
C LYS A 224 -5.53 -18.84 3.06
N GLN A 225 -4.52 -19.47 3.59
CA GLN A 225 -3.21 -19.52 2.96
C GLN A 225 -2.67 -20.96 2.95
N PRO A 226 -2.84 -21.71 1.85
CA PRO A 226 -2.36 -23.08 1.74
C PRO A 226 -0.88 -23.26 2.10
N GLY A 227 -0.07 -22.21 1.92
CA GLY A 227 1.34 -22.20 2.30
C GLY A 227 1.60 -22.22 3.83
N GLY A 228 0.56 -22.12 4.68
CA GLY A 228 0.63 -22.25 6.14
C GLY A 228 1.43 -21.18 6.89
N ARG A 229 1.81 -20.08 6.22
CA ARG A 229 2.59 -18.98 6.80
C ARG A 229 1.96 -17.63 6.48
N PHE A 230 2.13 -16.66 7.36
CA PHE A 230 1.80 -15.26 7.06
C PHE A 230 2.68 -14.73 5.91
N ILE A 231 2.13 -13.80 5.14
CA ILE A 231 2.92 -12.94 4.26
C ILE A 231 3.58 -11.87 5.15
N THR A 232 4.85 -11.59 4.96
CA THR A 232 5.53 -10.52 5.68
C THR A 232 5.27 -9.17 5.00
N VAL A 233 5.34 -8.07 5.76
CA VAL A 233 5.26 -6.73 5.16
C VAL A 233 6.45 -6.47 4.25
N GLU A 234 7.60 -7.07 4.54
CA GLU A 234 8.83 -7.00 3.77
C GLU A 234 8.68 -7.67 2.39
N ASP A 235 8.02 -8.84 2.32
CA ASP A 235 7.76 -9.53 1.05
C ASP A 235 6.85 -8.70 0.14
N VAL A 236 5.80 -8.09 0.71
CA VAL A 236 4.91 -7.21 -0.06
C VAL A 236 5.64 -5.94 -0.50
N ALA A 237 6.44 -5.32 0.38
CA ALA A 237 7.24 -4.14 0.05
C ALA A 237 8.29 -4.44 -1.03
N ALA A 238 8.88 -5.63 -1.03
CA ALA A 238 9.81 -6.08 -2.07
C ALA A 238 9.11 -6.21 -3.44
N LEU A 239 7.90 -6.78 -3.48
CA LEU A 239 7.11 -6.83 -4.71
C LEU A 239 6.73 -5.41 -5.20
N ILE A 240 6.35 -4.51 -4.30
CA ILE A 240 6.05 -3.11 -4.65
C ILE A 240 7.29 -2.44 -5.25
N LEU A 241 8.48 -2.60 -4.64
CA LEU A 241 9.72 -2.05 -5.17
C LEU A 241 10.05 -2.64 -6.54
N PHE A 242 9.95 -3.96 -6.72
CA PHE A 242 10.18 -4.64 -8.01
C PHE A 242 9.30 -4.03 -9.11
N LEU A 243 8.02 -3.76 -8.83
CA LEU A 243 7.10 -3.14 -9.80
C LEU A 243 7.48 -1.69 -10.16
N CYS A 244 8.39 -1.08 -9.43
CA CYS A 244 8.89 0.26 -9.71
C CYS A 244 10.27 0.23 -10.40
N GLY A 245 10.92 -0.92 -10.47
CA GLY A 245 12.23 -1.12 -11.11
C GLY A 245 12.16 -1.21 -12.63
N PRO A 246 13.32 -1.18 -13.31
CA PRO A 246 13.40 -1.28 -14.77
C PRO A 246 12.99 -2.63 -15.31
N GLU A 247 13.16 -3.71 -14.54
CA GLU A 247 12.84 -5.08 -14.94
C GLU A 247 11.32 -5.31 -15.10
N SER A 248 10.50 -4.45 -14.52
CA SER A 248 9.03 -4.52 -14.55
C SER A 248 8.38 -3.50 -15.48
N ARG A 249 9.15 -2.81 -16.32
CA ARG A 249 8.64 -1.72 -17.19
C ARG A 249 7.49 -2.15 -18.10
N ASP A 250 7.45 -3.42 -18.48
CA ASP A 250 6.42 -3.99 -19.34
C ASP A 250 5.27 -4.66 -18.53
N ILE A 251 5.30 -4.57 -17.19
CA ILE A 251 4.20 -5.01 -16.33
C ILE A 251 3.33 -3.79 -16.02
N THR A 252 2.15 -3.73 -16.65
CA THR A 252 1.17 -2.66 -16.39
C THR A 252 -0.26 -3.19 -16.49
N GLY A 253 -1.19 -2.64 -15.71
CA GLY A 253 -2.58 -3.09 -15.64
C GLY A 253 -2.78 -4.43 -14.92
N ALA A 254 -1.72 -4.99 -14.35
CA ALA A 254 -1.75 -6.27 -13.67
C ALA A 254 -2.35 -6.17 -12.25
N ALA A 255 -3.00 -7.26 -11.83
CA ALA A 255 -3.36 -7.51 -10.44
C ALA A 255 -2.55 -8.71 -9.95
N LEU A 256 -1.53 -8.46 -9.13
CA LEU A 256 -0.55 -9.46 -8.73
C LEU A 256 -0.86 -9.97 -7.31
N PRO A 257 -1.31 -11.22 -7.17
CA PRO A 257 -1.48 -11.82 -5.85
C PRO A 257 -0.12 -12.13 -5.22
N ILE A 258 -0.03 -11.88 -3.91
CA ILE A 258 1.01 -12.38 -3.02
C ILE A 258 0.27 -12.94 -1.80
N ASP A 259 -0.23 -14.16 -1.93
CA ASP A 259 -1.30 -14.69 -1.09
C ASP A 259 -1.08 -16.16 -0.65
N GLY A 260 0.10 -16.73 -0.96
CA GLY A 260 0.41 -18.12 -0.61
C GLY A 260 -0.50 -19.15 -1.28
N GLY A 261 -1.12 -18.79 -2.42
CA GLY A 261 -2.02 -19.65 -3.19
C GLY A 261 -3.49 -19.56 -2.77
N TRP A 262 -3.86 -18.60 -1.90
CA TRP A 262 -5.24 -18.48 -1.41
C TRP A 262 -6.27 -18.26 -2.53
N SER A 263 -5.95 -17.45 -3.54
CA SER A 263 -6.89 -17.12 -4.64
C SER A 263 -7.23 -18.29 -5.57
N ILE A 264 -6.47 -19.35 -5.52
CA ILE A 264 -6.61 -20.53 -6.41
C ILE A 264 -6.93 -21.82 -5.65
N HIS A 265 -7.21 -21.70 -4.35
CA HIS A 265 -7.50 -22.84 -3.45
C HIS A 265 -9.01 -23.03 -3.28
#